data_a2d97c6c4b8f839493a5cba53d7f9e4a
#
_entry.id   a2d97c6c4b8f839493a5cba53d7f9e4a
#
_cell.length_a   1.000
_cell.length_b   1.000
_cell.length_c   1.000
_cell.angle_alpha   90.00
_cell.angle_beta   90.00
_cell.angle_gamma   90.00
#
_symmetry.space_group_name_H-M   'P 1'
#
loop_
_entity.id
_entity.type
_entity.pdbx_description
1 polymer ?
#
loop_
_entity_poly.entity_id
_entity_poly.type
_entity_poly.pdbx_seq_one_letter_code
_entity_poly.pdbx_strand_id
1 'polypeptide(L)'
;MKGENEINKLAEEFVACKDILMAVGDENRLHLMIEMMQMGNCSGVRVGDITEKTHLSRPAVSHHLQILKAAGILNMRKEGTKNYYYFNSDLTSMKRLIRALQMAVDIASELPDRSEMQGQNAEFAAAIE
;
A
#
# COMPACT_ATOMS: atom_id res chain seq x y z
N MET A 1 0.13 28.54 -12.18
CA MET A 1 -0.34 27.80 -13.35
C MET A 1 -1.12 26.58 -12.91
N LYS A 2 -2.12 26.19 -13.69
CA LYS A 2 -3.03 25.10 -13.33
C LYS A 2 -2.29 23.76 -13.10
N GLY A 3 -1.36 23.41 -14.00
CA GLY A 3 -0.60 22.16 -13.89
C GLY A 3 0.30 22.10 -12.68
N GLU A 4 0.95 23.20 -12.35
CA GLU A 4 1.81 23.28 -11.15
C GLU A 4 0.98 23.12 -9.89
N ASN A 5 -0.20 23.72 -9.83
CA ASN A 5 -1.10 23.61 -8.70
C ASN A 5 -1.61 22.16 -8.51
N GLU A 6 -1.92 21.50 -9.63
CA GLU A 6 -2.33 20.09 -9.60
C GLU A 6 -1.22 19.17 -9.09
N ILE A 7 0.03 19.41 -9.52
CA ILE A 7 1.18 18.64 -9.06
C ILE A 7 1.44 18.86 -7.59
N ASN A 8 1.29 20.10 -7.10
CA ASN A 8 1.44 20.40 -5.69
C ASN A 8 0.37 19.69 -4.84
N LYS A 9 -0.87 19.65 -5.33
CA LYS A 9 -1.95 18.91 -4.66
C LYS A 9 -1.64 17.40 -4.62
N LEU A 10 -1.12 16.85 -5.71
CA LEU A 10 -0.73 15.44 -5.75
C LEU A 10 0.36 15.16 -4.73
N ALA A 11 1.36 16.02 -4.63
CA ALA A 11 2.43 15.88 -3.64
C ALA A 11 1.87 15.87 -2.22
N GLU A 12 0.92 16.77 -1.92
CA GLU A 12 0.25 16.80 -0.63
C GLU A 12 -0.52 15.52 -0.35
N GLU A 13 -1.21 14.98 -1.36
CA GLU A 13 -1.96 13.74 -1.21
C GLU A 13 -1.05 12.55 -0.96
N PHE A 14 0.09 12.45 -1.65
CA PHE A 14 1.04 11.37 -1.39
C PHE A 14 1.62 11.45 0.01
N VAL A 15 1.91 12.65 0.52
CA VAL A 15 2.37 12.81 1.90
C VAL A 15 1.29 12.34 2.87
N ALA A 16 0.03 12.70 2.62
CA ALA A 16 -1.09 12.30 3.46
C ALA A 16 -1.35 10.80 3.43
N CYS A 17 -1.06 10.14 2.31
CA CYS A 17 -1.23 8.69 2.12
C CYS A 17 0.04 7.89 2.39
N LYS A 18 1.09 8.52 2.91
CA LYS A 18 2.41 7.90 3.05
C LYS A 18 2.38 6.56 3.76
N ASP A 19 1.68 6.48 4.89
CA ASP A 19 1.68 5.27 5.71
C ASP A 19 1.05 4.10 4.96
N ILE A 20 -0.09 4.32 4.31
CA ILE A 20 -0.74 3.24 3.57
C ILE A 20 0.04 2.89 2.31
N LEU A 21 0.62 3.88 1.63
CA LEU A 21 1.44 3.64 0.44
C LEU A 21 2.63 2.74 0.80
N MET A 22 3.31 3.03 1.88
CA MET A 22 4.44 2.24 2.33
C MET A 22 4.02 0.86 2.83
N ALA A 23 2.86 0.77 3.49
CA ALA A 23 2.36 -0.52 3.98
C ALA A 23 2.08 -1.49 2.83
N VAL A 24 1.43 -1.04 1.76
CA VAL A 24 1.12 -1.90 0.61
C VAL A 24 2.29 -2.08 -0.33
N GLY A 25 3.35 -1.32 -0.19
CA GLY A 25 4.54 -1.38 -1.05
C GLY A 25 5.54 -2.48 -0.69
N ASP A 26 5.16 -3.42 0.16
CA ASP A 26 6.04 -4.51 0.60
C ASP A 26 5.45 -5.84 0.17
N GLU A 27 6.27 -6.66 -0.51
CA GLU A 27 5.84 -7.95 -1.06
C GLU A 27 5.31 -8.89 0.02
N ASN A 28 5.98 -8.95 1.17
CA ASN A 28 5.56 -9.83 2.26
C ASN A 28 4.22 -9.38 2.86
N ARG A 29 4.01 -8.08 2.98
CA ARG A 29 2.73 -7.56 3.48
C ARG A 29 1.59 -7.82 2.51
N LEU A 30 1.84 -7.65 1.20
CA LEU A 30 0.84 -8.01 0.18
C LEU A 30 0.49 -9.49 0.25
N HIS A 31 1.49 -10.33 0.42
CA HIS A 31 1.28 -11.78 0.56
C HIS A 31 0.44 -12.10 1.81
N LEU A 32 0.73 -11.46 2.93
CA LEU A 32 -0.06 -11.62 4.16
C LEU A 32 -1.52 -11.22 3.95
N MET A 33 -1.75 -10.12 3.26
CA MET A 33 -3.11 -9.66 2.96
C MET A 33 -3.87 -10.70 2.14
N ILE A 34 -3.23 -11.25 1.12
CA ILE A 34 -3.84 -12.29 0.27
C ILE A 34 -4.14 -13.55 1.08
N GLU A 35 -3.19 -13.98 1.92
CA GLU A 35 -3.40 -15.16 2.77
C GLU A 35 -4.59 -14.95 3.73
N MET A 36 -4.70 -13.77 4.33
CA MET A 36 -5.82 -13.44 5.21
C MET A 36 -7.15 -13.45 4.45
N MET A 37 -7.17 -12.92 3.22
CA MET A 37 -8.37 -12.95 2.38
C MET A 37 -8.78 -14.38 2.05
N GLN A 38 -7.81 -15.25 1.74
CA GLN A 38 -8.06 -16.67 1.44
C GLN A 38 -8.58 -17.44 2.65
N MET A 39 -8.13 -17.08 3.83
CA MET A 39 -8.62 -17.70 5.06
C MET A 39 -10.10 -17.40 5.30
N GLY A 40 -10.58 -16.26 4.80
CA GLY A 40 -12.01 -15.91 4.80
C GLY A 40 -12.66 -15.84 6.16
N ASN A 41 -11.88 -15.65 7.22
CA ASN A 41 -12.40 -15.65 8.58
C ASN A 41 -12.76 -14.23 9.01
N CYS A 42 -14.06 -13.92 8.99
CA CYS A 42 -14.56 -12.60 9.36
C CYS A 42 -14.33 -12.27 10.84
N SER A 43 -14.18 -13.27 11.70
CA SER A 43 -13.92 -13.05 13.12
C SER A 43 -12.49 -12.70 13.44
N GLY A 44 -11.60 -12.81 12.44
CA GLY A 44 -10.19 -12.47 12.58
C GLY A 44 -9.28 -13.69 12.63
N VAL A 45 -8.00 -13.44 12.46
CA VAL A 45 -6.97 -14.47 12.47
C VAL A 45 -5.87 -14.11 13.48
N ARG A 46 -5.27 -15.14 14.06
CA ARG A 46 -4.18 -14.97 15.01
C ARG A 46 -2.84 -15.00 14.28
N VAL A 47 -1.81 -14.40 14.91
CA VAL A 47 -0.45 -14.41 14.38
C VAL A 47 0.02 -15.83 14.05
N GLY A 48 -0.27 -16.80 14.94
CA GLY A 48 0.12 -18.19 14.72
C GLY A 48 -0.50 -18.80 13.48
N ASP A 49 -1.77 -18.49 13.21
CA ASP A 49 -2.49 -19.01 12.04
C ASP A 49 -1.82 -18.52 10.74
N ILE A 50 -1.47 -17.24 10.70
CA ILE A 50 -0.82 -16.66 9.52
C ILE A 50 0.60 -17.19 9.38
N THR A 51 1.32 -17.34 10.48
CA THR A 51 2.69 -17.85 10.48
C THR A 51 2.77 -19.24 9.86
N GLU A 52 1.78 -20.09 10.13
CA GLU A 52 1.70 -21.44 9.54
C GLU A 52 1.52 -21.41 8.03
N LYS A 53 0.95 -20.33 7.48
CA LYS A 53 0.64 -20.17 6.05
C LYS A 53 1.74 -19.45 5.29
N THR A 54 2.77 -18.99 5.96
CA THR A 54 3.84 -18.20 5.33
C THR A 54 5.20 -18.82 5.66
N HIS A 55 6.24 -18.31 5.00
CA HIS A 55 7.62 -18.68 5.31
C HIS A 55 8.26 -17.75 6.32
N LEU A 56 7.49 -16.80 6.82
CA LEU A 56 8.00 -15.78 7.74
C LEU A 56 8.01 -16.29 9.17
N SER A 57 8.90 -15.74 9.98
CA SER A 57 8.93 -16.00 11.41
C SER A 57 7.75 -15.32 12.09
N ARG A 58 7.38 -15.81 13.26
CA ARG A 58 6.31 -15.22 14.06
C ARG A 58 6.56 -13.74 14.38
N PRO A 59 7.77 -13.31 14.78
CA PRO A 59 8.05 -11.89 14.99
C PRO A 59 7.90 -11.06 13.72
N ALA A 60 8.30 -11.58 12.57
CA ALA A 60 8.15 -10.88 11.29
C ALA A 60 6.67 -10.69 10.93
N VAL A 61 5.87 -11.76 11.08
CA VAL A 61 4.41 -11.68 10.84
C VAL A 61 3.78 -10.64 11.76
N SER A 62 4.11 -10.68 13.05
CA SER A 62 3.60 -9.72 14.03
C SER A 62 3.96 -8.28 13.64
N HIS A 63 5.19 -8.05 13.20
CA HIS A 63 5.66 -6.74 12.76
C HIS A 63 4.86 -6.24 11.54
N HIS A 64 4.69 -7.09 10.54
CA HIS A 64 3.93 -6.74 9.33
C HIS A 64 2.46 -6.43 9.65
N LEU A 65 1.85 -7.19 10.55
CA LEU A 65 0.47 -6.95 10.97
C LEU A 65 0.32 -5.61 11.68
N GLN A 66 1.31 -5.23 12.50
CA GLN A 66 1.31 -3.93 13.17
C GLN A 66 1.39 -2.78 12.17
N ILE A 67 2.22 -2.92 11.14
CA ILE A 67 2.34 -1.90 10.09
C ILE A 67 1.02 -1.75 9.34
N LEU A 68 0.38 -2.86 8.97
CA LEU A 68 -0.92 -2.85 8.29
C LEU A 68 -2.01 -2.26 9.16
N LYS A 69 -1.97 -2.53 10.45
CA LYS A 69 -2.90 -1.94 11.42
C LYS A 69 -2.71 -0.44 11.53
N ALA A 70 -1.46 0.02 11.69
CA ALA A 70 -1.14 1.44 11.79
C ALA A 70 -1.55 2.21 10.55
N ALA A 71 -1.52 1.56 9.38
CA ALA A 71 -1.93 2.17 8.11
C ALA A 71 -3.45 2.17 7.91
N GLY A 72 -4.22 1.57 8.81
CA GLY A 72 -5.67 1.54 8.72
C GLY A 72 -6.24 0.43 7.85
N ILE A 73 -5.41 -0.50 7.38
CA ILE A 73 -5.85 -1.63 6.55
C ILE A 73 -6.46 -2.72 7.42
N LEU A 74 -5.81 -3.02 8.54
CA LEU A 74 -6.26 -4.02 9.49
C LEU A 74 -6.70 -3.37 10.79
N ASN A 75 -7.54 -4.08 11.50
CA ASN A 75 -7.91 -3.77 12.87
C ASN A 75 -7.60 -4.98 13.74
N MET A 76 -7.67 -4.82 15.04
CA MET A 76 -7.36 -5.90 15.98
C MET A 76 -8.36 -5.90 17.10
N ARG A 77 -8.76 -7.11 17.49
CA ARG A 77 -9.60 -7.36 18.64
C ARG A 77 -8.82 -8.22 19.62
N LYS A 78 -8.84 -7.85 20.88
CA LYS A 78 -8.22 -8.66 21.94
C LYS A 78 -9.29 -9.44 22.71
N GLU A 79 -9.07 -10.75 22.84
CA GLU A 79 -9.91 -11.63 23.66
C GLU A 79 -9.01 -12.36 24.65
N GLY A 80 -9.05 -11.95 25.92
CA GLY A 80 -8.13 -12.46 26.92
C GLY A 80 -6.69 -12.10 26.56
N THR A 81 -5.85 -13.12 26.35
CA THR A 81 -4.45 -12.93 25.94
C THR A 81 -4.25 -13.06 24.44
N LYS A 82 -5.33 -13.26 23.67
CA LYS A 82 -5.27 -13.54 22.25
C LYS A 82 -5.64 -12.32 21.43
N ASN A 83 -4.85 -12.02 20.39
CA ASN A 83 -5.10 -10.93 19.47
C ASN A 83 -5.58 -11.49 18.13
N TYR A 84 -6.71 -10.95 17.64
CA TYR A 84 -7.31 -11.35 16.36
C TYR A 84 -7.25 -10.17 15.40
N TYR A 85 -6.61 -10.37 14.26
CA TYR A 85 -6.48 -9.35 13.21
C TYR A 85 -7.53 -9.60 12.12
N TYR A 86 -8.13 -8.52 11.63
CA TYR A 86 -9.15 -8.58 10.58
C TYR A 86 -9.10 -7.31 9.75
N PHE A 87 -9.63 -7.40 8.53
CA PHE A 87 -9.67 -6.23 7.66
C PHE A 87 -10.61 -5.18 8.21
N ASN A 88 -10.15 -3.93 8.22
CA ASN A 88 -10.95 -2.81 8.67
C ASN A 88 -12.11 -2.61 7.70
N SER A 89 -13.33 -2.46 8.24
CA SER A 89 -14.50 -2.14 7.41
C SER A 89 -14.45 -0.72 6.88
N ASP A 90 -13.71 0.16 7.55
CA ASP A 90 -13.45 1.51 7.07
C ASP A 90 -12.29 1.47 6.07
N LEU A 91 -12.62 1.60 4.79
CA LEU A 91 -11.66 1.54 3.70
C LEU A 91 -11.22 2.91 3.21
N THR A 92 -11.46 3.95 4.00
CA THR A 92 -11.19 5.35 3.62
C THR A 92 -9.72 5.56 3.23
N SER A 93 -8.78 5.00 4.00
CA SER A 93 -7.35 5.14 3.72
C SER A 93 -6.96 4.51 2.38
N MET A 94 -7.48 3.31 2.10
CA MET A 94 -7.21 2.63 0.83
C MET A 94 -7.83 3.38 -0.34
N LYS A 95 -9.05 3.87 -0.17
CA LYS A 95 -9.75 4.66 -1.21
C LYS A 95 -9.02 5.97 -1.48
N ARG A 96 -8.46 6.58 -0.45
CA ARG A 96 -7.67 7.80 -0.61
C ARG A 96 -6.42 7.54 -1.44
N LEU A 97 -5.74 6.41 -1.20
CA LEU A 97 -4.58 6.01 -2.01
C LEU A 97 -4.98 5.78 -3.47
N ILE A 98 -6.09 5.10 -3.71
CA ILE A 98 -6.61 4.89 -5.07
C ILE A 98 -6.81 6.24 -5.77
N ARG A 99 -7.41 7.21 -5.09
CA ARG A 99 -7.63 8.54 -5.66
C ARG A 99 -6.32 9.26 -5.95
N ALA A 100 -5.34 9.16 -5.06
CA ALA A 100 -4.03 9.78 -5.28
C ALA A 100 -3.32 9.18 -6.49
N LEU A 101 -3.38 7.86 -6.64
CA LEU A 101 -2.81 7.18 -7.80
C LEU A 101 -3.56 7.55 -9.08
N GLN A 102 -4.88 7.71 -9.02
CA GLN A 102 -5.66 8.17 -10.17
C GLN A 102 -5.27 9.60 -10.58
N MET A 103 -5.07 10.48 -9.61
CA MET A 103 -4.58 11.84 -9.87
C MET A 103 -3.23 11.80 -10.59
N ALA A 104 -2.33 10.92 -10.15
CA ALA A 104 -1.02 10.76 -10.78
C ALA A 104 -1.14 10.28 -12.23
N VAL A 105 -2.03 9.33 -12.48
CA VAL A 105 -2.29 8.83 -13.84
C VAL A 105 -2.84 9.95 -14.73
N ASP A 106 -3.81 10.71 -14.22
CA ASP A 106 -4.43 11.79 -14.98
C ASP A 106 -3.43 12.89 -15.35
N ILE A 107 -2.57 13.27 -14.40
CA ILE A 107 -1.53 14.28 -14.65
C ILE A 107 -0.51 13.73 -15.64
N ALA A 108 -0.05 12.49 -15.45
CA ALA A 108 0.95 11.88 -16.33
C ALA A 108 0.44 11.75 -17.76
N SER A 109 -0.86 11.44 -17.93
CA SER A 109 -1.47 11.30 -19.25
C SER A 109 -1.55 12.60 -20.04
N GLU A 110 -1.52 13.75 -19.34
CA GLU A 110 -1.54 15.07 -19.97
C GLU A 110 -0.13 15.59 -20.28
N LEU A 111 0.93 14.90 -19.85
CA LEU A 111 2.29 15.31 -20.15
C LEU A 111 2.58 15.08 -21.63
N PRO A 112 3.44 15.93 -22.24
CA PRO A 112 3.77 15.76 -23.65
C PRO A 112 4.36 14.41 -23.97
N ASP A 113 3.95 13.83 -25.11
CA ASP A 113 4.54 12.60 -25.61
C ASP A 113 6.00 12.87 -26.03
N ARG A 114 6.91 12.13 -25.45
CA ARG A 114 8.34 12.27 -25.68
C ARG A 114 8.89 11.21 -26.61
N SER A 115 8.04 10.53 -27.35
CA SER A 115 8.49 9.52 -28.31
C SER A 115 9.39 10.12 -29.39
N GLU A 116 9.20 11.38 -29.73
CA GLU A 116 10.05 12.12 -30.68
C GLU A 116 11.44 12.45 -30.12
N MET A 117 11.64 12.28 -28.81
CA MET A 117 12.89 12.57 -28.12
C MET A 117 13.58 11.28 -27.66
N GLN A 118 13.45 10.22 -28.44
CA GLN A 118 13.97 8.89 -28.07
C GLN A 118 15.44 8.88 -27.68
N GLY A 119 16.27 9.67 -28.34
CA GLY A 119 17.69 9.77 -27.99
C GLY A 119 17.91 10.25 -26.56
N GLN A 120 17.19 11.30 -26.15
CA GLN A 120 17.29 11.85 -24.80
C GLN A 120 16.72 10.90 -23.77
N ASN A 121 15.60 10.25 -24.10
CA ASN A 121 15.00 9.27 -23.21
C ASN A 121 15.89 8.06 -22.99
N ALA A 122 16.56 7.60 -24.04
CA ALA A 122 17.51 6.49 -23.95
C ALA A 122 18.71 6.85 -23.07
N GLU A 123 19.23 8.05 -23.20
CA GLU A 123 20.34 8.53 -22.37
C GLU A 123 19.93 8.63 -20.90
N PHE A 124 18.73 9.13 -20.64
CA PHE A 124 18.20 9.25 -19.29
C PHE A 124 17.99 7.87 -18.66
N ALA A 125 17.40 6.95 -19.40
CA ALA A 125 17.19 5.57 -18.94
C ALA A 125 18.52 4.88 -18.62
N ALA A 126 19.52 5.05 -19.49
CA ALA A 126 20.84 4.48 -19.28
C ALA A 126 21.53 5.07 -18.04
N ALA A 127 21.33 6.35 -17.77
CA ALA A 127 21.90 7.01 -16.59
C ALA A 127 21.27 6.51 -15.27
N ILE A 128 20.02 6.07 -15.31
CA ILE A 128 19.31 5.54 -14.14
C ILE A 128 19.72 4.08 -13.88
N GLU A 129 19.94 3.31 -14.91
CA GLU A 129 20.38 1.92 -14.83
C GLU A 129 21.83 1.81 -14.34
#